data_ccc45e3b0daabe4be9b6bddc91f42b17
#
_entry.id   ccc45e3b0daabe4be9b6bddc91f42b17
#
_cell.length_a   1.000
_cell.length_b   1.000
_cell.length_c   1.000
_cell.angle_alpha   90.00
_cell.angle_beta   90.00
_cell.angle_gamma   90.00
#
_symmetry.space_group_name_H-M   'P 1'
#
loop_
_entity.id
_entity.type
_entity.pdbx_description
1 polymer ?
#
loop_
_entity_poly.entity_id
_entity_poly.type
_entity_poly.pdbx_seq_one_letter_code
_entity_poly.pdbx_strand_id
1 'polypeptide(L)'
;TDRMQDPMPGKIRYYEQYYQKTNHLPHGIIVDENRQLRDGYISYLLAKKYHAHADVCEMVSGQPLRKLVTGVHVVFRDGKWIKKTNKRYNWIYTKKTPVVPGDILLVDTKRGKSFICVSRITYIAGQEFCSNYKKVRKHMKIHMEEEKDTNYGK
;
A
#
# COMPACT_ATOMS: atom_id res chain seq x y z
N THR A 1 -23.26 -3.53 -2.93
CA THR A 1 -22.97 -2.65 -1.79
C THR A 1 -23.80 -3.03 -0.58
N ASP A 2 -25.00 -3.55 -0.80
CA ASP A 2 -25.88 -3.90 0.30
C ASP A 2 -25.36 -5.06 1.14
N ARG A 3 -24.38 -5.76 0.65
CA ARG A 3 -23.85 -6.92 1.33
C ARG A 3 -22.64 -6.64 2.21
N MET A 4 -22.11 -5.43 2.12
CA MET A 4 -21.01 -5.05 2.97
C MET A 4 -21.57 -4.53 4.29
N GLN A 5 -21.10 -5.15 5.36
CA GLN A 5 -21.45 -4.68 6.69
C GLN A 5 -20.77 -3.34 6.94
N ASP A 6 -21.44 -2.49 7.70
CA ASP A 6 -20.82 -1.25 8.13
C ASP A 6 -19.57 -1.58 8.95
N PRO A 7 -18.46 -0.92 8.66
CA PRO A 7 -17.23 -1.19 9.41
C PRO A 7 -17.39 -0.76 10.87
N MET A 8 -16.67 -1.44 11.73
CA MET A 8 -16.65 -1.07 13.15
C MET A 8 -16.08 0.34 13.31
N PRO A 9 -16.68 1.16 14.20
CA PRO A 9 -16.23 2.55 14.38
C PRO A 9 -14.73 2.66 14.69
N GLY A 10 -14.19 1.73 15.46
CA GLY A 10 -12.76 1.75 15.77
C GLY A 10 -11.88 1.54 14.54
N LYS A 11 -12.31 0.71 13.61
CA LYS A 11 -11.57 0.48 12.37
C LYS A 11 -11.61 1.70 11.46
N ILE A 12 -12.76 2.35 11.35
CA ILE A 12 -12.87 3.59 10.57
C ILE A 12 -11.94 4.65 11.15
N ARG A 13 -11.95 4.81 12.46
CA ARG A 13 -11.13 5.80 13.16
C ARG A 13 -9.64 5.54 12.93
N TYR A 14 -9.23 4.29 13.01
CA TYR A 14 -7.84 3.90 12.77
C TYR A 14 -7.40 4.26 11.35
N TYR A 15 -8.23 3.94 10.36
CA TYR A 15 -7.91 4.24 8.97
C TYR A 15 -7.96 5.74 8.68
N GLU A 16 -8.88 6.47 9.33
CA GLU A 16 -8.95 7.92 9.19
C GLU A 16 -7.70 8.58 9.75
N GLN A 17 -7.24 8.15 10.91
CA GLN A 17 -5.99 8.66 11.49
C GLN A 17 -4.81 8.35 10.59
N TYR A 18 -4.80 7.19 9.97
CA TYR A 18 -3.75 6.80 9.04
C TYR A 18 -3.74 7.74 7.83
N TYR A 19 -4.91 8.04 7.28
CA TYR A 19 -5.03 8.98 6.18
C TYR A 19 -4.55 10.38 6.57
N GLN A 20 -4.95 10.85 7.74
CA GLN A 20 -4.55 12.18 8.22
C GLN A 20 -3.05 12.27 8.42
N LYS A 21 -2.43 11.18 8.86
CA LYS A 21 -0.99 11.14 9.10
C LYS A 21 -0.18 11.04 7.82
N THR A 22 -0.63 10.23 6.86
CA THR A 22 0.16 9.91 5.67
C THR A 22 -0.34 10.57 4.40
N ASN A 23 -1.55 11.12 4.42
CA ASN A 23 -2.23 11.67 3.25
C ASN A 23 -2.47 10.63 2.15
N HIS A 24 -2.49 9.35 2.52
CA HIS A 24 -2.78 8.26 1.60
C HIS A 24 -3.91 7.41 2.15
N LEU A 25 -4.82 6.99 1.28
CA LEU A 25 -5.84 6.03 1.68
C LEU A 25 -5.19 4.67 1.88
N PRO A 26 -5.55 3.95 2.96
CA PRO A 26 -4.85 2.72 3.32
C PRO A 26 -5.11 1.53 2.42
N HIS A 27 -6.11 1.63 1.55
CA HIS A 27 -6.48 0.52 0.68
C HIS A 27 -7.10 1.07 -0.60
N GLY A 28 -6.84 0.41 -1.72
CA GLY A 28 -7.51 0.75 -2.97
C GLY A 28 -8.97 0.31 -2.95
N ILE A 29 -9.77 0.92 -3.80
CA ILE A 29 -11.17 0.56 -3.97
C ILE A 29 -11.25 -0.50 -5.07
N ILE A 30 -11.83 -1.66 -4.76
CA ILE A 30 -11.93 -2.76 -5.70
C ILE A 30 -13.41 -2.96 -6.05
N VAL A 31 -13.69 -2.92 -7.34
CA VAL A 31 -15.05 -3.10 -7.87
C VAL A 31 -15.08 -4.31 -8.81
N ASP A 32 -16.28 -4.85 -9.02
CA ASP A 32 -16.47 -5.95 -9.97
C ASP A 32 -16.85 -5.43 -11.35
N GLU A 33 -17.18 -6.36 -12.26
CA GLU A 33 -17.57 -6.04 -13.63
C GLU A 33 -18.78 -5.12 -13.70
N ASN A 34 -19.65 -5.18 -12.70
CA ASN A 34 -20.85 -4.37 -12.62
C ASN A 34 -20.64 -3.08 -11.83
N ARG A 35 -19.40 -2.74 -11.54
CA ARG A 35 -19.00 -1.56 -10.77
C ARG A 35 -19.52 -1.58 -9.33
N GLN A 36 -19.81 -2.77 -8.82
CA GLN A 36 -20.19 -2.93 -7.41
C GLN A 36 -18.95 -3.05 -6.54
N LEU A 37 -19.00 -2.41 -5.38
CA LEU A 37 -17.87 -2.39 -4.45
C LEU A 37 -17.63 -3.78 -3.87
N ARG A 38 -16.40 -4.28 -3.98
CA ARG A 38 -16.01 -5.58 -3.45
C ARG A 38 -15.07 -5.48 -2.26
N ASP A 39 -14.26 -4.43 -2.22
CA ASP A 39 -13.32 -4.22 -1.14
C ASP A 39 -12.97 -2.73 -1.07
N GLY A 40 -12.41 -2.31 0.06
CA GLY A 40 -12.00 -0.92 0.23
C GLY A 40 -13.12 0.01 0.64
N TYR A 41 -14.14 -0.50 1.35
CA TYR A 41 -15.27 0.32 1.75
C TYR A 41 -14.86 1.51 2.62
N ILE A 42 -13.96 1.31 3.57
CA ILE A 42 -13.48 2.41 4.41
C ILE A 42 -12.76 3.47 3.57
N SER A 43 -11.92 3.04 2.64
CA SER A 43 -11.24 3.97 1.73
C SER A 43 -12.25 4.74 0.87
N TYR A 44 -13.31 4.07 0.42
CA TYR A 44 -14.39 4.72 -0.31
C TYR A 44 -15.05 5.82 0.53
N LEU A 45 -15.37 5.52 1.79
CA LEU A 45 -15.98 6.49 2.69
C LEU A 45 -15.06 7.69 2.95
N LEU A 46 -13.78 7.42 3.18
CA LEU A 46 -12.80 8.47 3.42
C LEU A 46 -12.56 9.32 2.17
N ALA A 47 -12.53 8.70 1.00
CA ALA A 47 -12.40 9.44 -0.25
C ALA A 47 -13.56 10.40 -0.45
N LYS A 48 -14.79 9.97 -0.13
CA LYS A 48 -15.95 10.85 -0.20
C LYS A 48 -15.88 11.98 0.82
N LYS A 49 -15.49 11.66 2.06
CA LYS A 49 -15.45 12.65 3.15
C LYS A 49 -14.41 13.74 2.89
N TYR A 50 -13.26 13.38 2.39
CA TYR A 50 -12.14 14.33 2.22
C TYR A 50 -11.94 14.77 0.77
N HIS A 51 -12.81 14.33 -0.13
CA HIS A 51 -12.65 14.56 -1.57
C HIS A 51 -11.27 14.11 -2.06
N ALA A 52 -10.78 13.00 -1.50
CA ALA A 52 -9.47 12.48 -1.80
C ALA A 52 -9.51 11.61 -3.06
N HIS A 53 -8.39 11.58 -3.76
CA HIS A 53 -8.23 10.67 -4.88
C HIS A 53 -8.04 9.24 -4.36
N ALA A 54 -8.75 8.30 -4.95
CA ALA A 54 -8.61 6.88 -4.60
C ALA A 54 -8.39 6.08 -5.86
N ASP A 55 -7.46 5.12 -5.78
CA ASP A 55 -7.25 4.20 -6.88
C ASP A 55 -8.40 3.19 -6.91
N VAL A 56 -9.03 3.07 -8.06
CA VAL A 56 -10.11 2.12 -8.26
C VAL A 56 -9.62 1.03 -9.21
N CYS A 57 -9.69 -0.21 -8.74
CA CYS A 57 -9.25 -1.37 -9.50
C CYS A 57 -10.45 -2.26 -9.80
N GLU A 58 -10.55 -2.73 -11.03
CA GLU A 58 -11.64 -3.62 -11.43
C GLU A 58 -11.17 -5.07 -11.40
N MET A 59 -11.96 -5.93 -10.74
CA MET A 59 -11.68 -7.37 -10.74
C MET A 59 -12.00 -7.96 -12.11
N VAL A 60 -11.10 -8.81 -12.58
CA VAL A 60 -11.28 -9.48 -13.86
C VAL A 60 -11.73 -10.92 -13.61
N SER A 61 -12.86 -11.29 -14.20
CA SER A 61 -13.36 -12.68 -14.19
C SER A 61 -13.48 -13.29 -12.79
N GLY A 62 -13.82 -12.48 -11.79
CA GLY A 62 -14.01 -12.96 -10.43
C GLY A 62 -12.76 -13.40 -9.71
N GLN A 63 -11.58 -13.19 -10.29
CA GLN A 63 -10.33 -13.55 -9.63
C GLN A 63 -9.98 -12.52 -8.57
N PRO A 64 -9.58 -12.96 -7.37
CA PRO A 64 -9.19 -12.01 -6.33
C PRO A 64 -7.94 -11.27 -6.76
N LEU A 65 -7.94 -9.95 -6.48
CA LEU A 65 -6.77 -9.13 -6.70
C LEU A 65 -5.81 -9.24 -5.52
N ARG A 66 -4.53 -9.26 -5.84
CA ARG A 66 -3.48 -9.29 -4.83
C ARG A 66 -2.71 -7.98 -4.85
N LYS A 67 -2.30 -7.54 -3.69
CA LYS A 67 -1.59 -6.28 -3.55
C LYS A 67 -0.11 -6.50 -3.87
N LEU A 68 0.41 -5.69 -4.79
CA LEU A 68 1.81 -5.68 -5.17
C LEU A 68 2.42 -4.36 -4.72
N VAL A 69 3.45 -4.43 -3.91
CA VAL A 69 4.18 -3.22 -3.49
C VAL A 69 5.44 -3.09 -4.32
N THR A 70 5.70 -1.88 -4.77
CA THR A 70 6.95 -1.53 -5.44
C THR A 70 7.74 -0.66 -4.51
N GLY A 71 9.00 -0.97 -4.31
CA GLY A 71 9.82 -0.21 -3.38
C GLY A 71 11.28 -0.20 -3.74
N VAL A 72 12.03 0.61 -3.00
CA VAL A 72 13.48 0.74 -3.12
C VAL A 72 14.13 0.31 -1.83
N HIS A 73 15.32 -0.26 -1.91
CA HIS A 73 16.06 -0.65 -0.72
C HIS A 73 16.49 0.59 0.06
N VAL A 74 16.33 0.52 1.38
CA VAL A 74 16.70 1.60 2.28
C VAL A 74 17.53 1.03 3.42
N VAL A 75 18.29 1.89 4.07
CA VAL A 75 19.09 1.55 5.24
C VAL A 75 18.91 2.64 6.29
N PHE A 76 18.89 2.25 7.56
CA PHE A 76 18.82 3.20 8.65
C PHE A 76 20.24 3.57 9.05
N ARG A 77 20.60 4.84 8.88
CA ARG A 77 21.95 5.30 9.15
C ARG A 77 21.87 6.71 9.71
N ASP A 78 22.61 6.96 10.79
CA ASP A 78 22.66 8.28 11.44
C ASP A 78 21.28 8.83 11.80
N GLY A 79 20.41 7.94 12.28
CA GLY A 79 19.06 8.32 12.70
C GLY A 79 18.07 8.54 11.56
N LYS A 80 18.45 8.21 10.33
CA LYS A 80 17.60 8.43 9.16
C LYS A 80 17.52 7.20 8.28
N TRP A 81 16.38 7.05 7.60
CA TRP A 81 16.24 6.06 6.54
C TRP A 81 16.72 6.68 5.23
N ILE A 82 17.65 6.01 4.57
CA ILE A 82 18.29 6.51 3.35
C ILE A 82 18.11 5.49 2.25
N LYS A 83 17.79 5.95 1.04
CA LYS A 83 17.70 5.07 -0.12
C LYS A 83 19.08 4.59 -0.52
N LYS A 84 19.22 3.27 -0.68
CA LYS A 84 20.48 2.68 -1.11
C LYS A 84 20.65 2.74 -2.62
N THR A 85 19.54 2.77 -3.36
CA THR A 85 19.54 2.73 -4.81
C THR A 85 18.24 3.32 -5.32
N ASN A 86 18.20 3.69 -6.58
CA ASN A 86 16.97 4.12 -7.25
C ASN A 86 16.27 2.97 -7.97
N LYS A 87 16.83 1.77 -7.95
CA LYS A 87 16.18 0.61 -8.57
C LYS A 87 14.96 0.21 -7.78
N ARG A 88 13.88 -0.07 -8.49
CA ARG A 88 12.61 -0.47 -7.91
C ARG A 88 12.39 -1.95 -8.13
N TYR A 89 11.89 -2.61 -7.10
CA TYR A 89 11.58 -4.03 -7.12
C TYR A 89 10.17 -4.23 -6.60
N ASN A 90 9.59 -5.39 -6.87
CA ASN A 90 8.21 -5.68 -6.51
C ASN A 90 8.12 -6.85 -5.56
N TRP A 91 7.19 -6.77 -4.61
CA TRP A 91 6.90 -7.86 -3.67
C TRP A 91 5.39 -7.99 -3.50
N ILE A 92 4.94 -9.20 -3.20
CA ILE A 92 3.54 -9.45 -2.86
C ILE A 92 3.32 -9.08 -1.40
N TYR A 93 2.29 -8.32 -1.13
CA TYR A 93 1.94 -7.90 0.22
C TYR A 93 0.70 -8.64 0.68
N THR A 94 0.85 -9.48 1.73
CA THR A 94 -0.24 -10.31 2.25
C THR A 94 -0.59 -9.99 3.70
N LYS A 95 -0.01 -8.94 4.26
CA LYS A 95 -0.25 -8.58 5.66
C LYS A 95 -1.58 -7.86 5.82
N LYS A 96 -2.15 -7.95 7.02
CA LYS A 96 -3.40 -7.26 7.34
C LYS A 96 -3.22 -5.79 7.63
N THR A 97 -2.01 -5.40 8.02
CA THR A 97 -1.69 -3.99 8.28
C THR A 97 -1.81 -3.20 6.99
N PRO A 98 -2.51 -2.05 6.99
CA PRO A 98 -2.55 -1.20 5.81
C PRO A 98 -1.16 -0.77 5.38
N VAL A 99 -0.94 -0.61 4.08
CA VAL A 99 0.34 -0.18 3.54
C VAL A 99 0.11 0.96 2.57
N VAL A 100 0.95 1.99 2.65
CA VAL A 100 0.90 3.16 1.77
C VAL A 100 2.32 3.51 1.34
N PRO A 101 2.47 4.31 0.27
CA PRO A 101 3.80 4.80 -0.11
C PRO A 101 4.48 5.51 1.06
N GLY A 102 5.76 5.26 1.25
CA GLY A 102 6.54 5.76 2.37
C GLY A 102 6.73 4.76 3.49
N ASP A 103 5.94 3.71 3.53
CA ASP A 103 6.04 2.71 4.60
C ASP A 103 7.30 1.85 4.42
N ILE A 104 7.91 1.49 5.55
CA ILE A 104 9.10 0.64 5.59
C ILE A 104 8.66 -0.81 5.82
N LEU A 105 9.14 -1.69 4.96
CA LEU A 105 8.83 -3.12 5.02
C LEU A 105 10.12 -3.93 5.09
N LEU A 106 10.03 -5.09 5.73
CA LEU A 106 11.12 -6.05 5.76
C LEU A 106 10.88 -7.11 4.69
N VAL A 107 11.88 -7.36 3.87
CA VAL A 107 11.80 -8.34 2.77
C VAL A 107 13.03 -9.24 2.77
N ASP A 108 12.89 -10.40 2.11
CA ASP A 108 14.03 -11.28 1.87
C ASP A 108 14.62 -10.98 0.51
N THR A 109 15.95 -11.03 0.44
CA THR A 109 16.69 -10.92 -0.81
C THR A 109 17.67 -12.07 -0.92
N LYS A 110 18.34 -12.17 -2.05
CA LYS A 110 19.37 -13.19 -2.23
C LYS A 110 20.52 -13.06 -1.23
N ARG A 111 20.72 -11.86 -0.71
CA ARG A 111 21.80 -11.58 0.24
C ARG A 111 21.34 -11.55 1.69
N GLY A 112 20.08 -11.93 1.95
CA GLY A 112 19.51 -11.90 3.29
C GLY A 112 18.36 -10.91 3.40
N LYS A 113 18.09 -10.48 4.61
CA LYS A 113 16.97 -9.57 4.87
C LYS A 113 17.36 -8.14 4.53
N SER A 114 16.40 -7.38 4.03
CA SER A 114 16.59 -5.99 3.68
C SER A 114 15.34 -5.19 4.00
N PHE A 115 15.52 -3.90 4.25
CA PHE A 115 14.38 -2.99 4.38
C PHE A 115 14.13 -2.29 3.05
N ILE A 116 12.87 -2.07 2.76
CA ILE A 116 12.47 -1.29 1.59
C ILE A 116 11.51 -0.18 2.01
N CYS A 117 11.49 0.89 1.21
CA CYS A 117 10.51 1.94 1.33
C CYS A 117 9.54 1.82 0.14
N VAL A 118 8.26 1.74 0.43
CA VAL A 118 7.24 1.59 -0.61
C VAL A 118 7.14 2.86 -1.42
N SER A 119 7.21 2.73 -2.74
CA SER A 119 7.03 3.87 -3.65
C SER A 119 5.67 3.85 -4.33
N ARG A 120 5.12 2.65 -4.57
CA ARG A 120 3.85 2.51 -5.27
C ARG A 120 3.18 1.20 -4.86
N ILE A 121 1.85 1.20 -4.91
CA ILE A 121 1.06 0.01 -4.66
C ILE A 121 0.14 -0.20 -5.85
N THR A 122 0.10 -1.44 -6.36
CA THR A 122 -0.79 -1.83 -7.43
C THR A 122 -1.52 -3.10 -7.03
N TYR A 123 -2.55 -3.44 -7.78
CA TYR A 123 -3.31 -4.66 -7.56
C TYR A 123 -3.20 -5.50 -8.81
N ILE A 124 -2.82 -6.77 -8.64
CA ILE A 124 -2.66 -7.70 -9.75
C ILE A 124 -3.60 -8.88 -9.57
N ALA A 125 -4.11 -9.38 -10.69
CA ALA A 125 -5.01 -10.52 -10.69
C ALA A 125 -4.23 -11.81 -10.94
N GLY A 126 -4.75 -12.90 -10.39
CA GLY A 126 -4.34 -14.21 -10.75
C GLY A 126 -3.12 -14.77 -10.05
N GLN A 127 -2.94 -16.06 -10.23
CA GLN A 127 -1.84 -16.78 -9.62
C GLN A 127 -0.55 -16.65 -10.42
N GLU A 128 -0.63 -16.17 -11.65
CA GLU A 128 0.52 -16.06 -12.53
C GLU A 128 1.64 -15.24 -11.92
N PHE A 129 1.27 -14.19 -11.22
CA PHE A 129 2.23 -13.25 -10.67
C PHE A 129 2.79 -13.69 -9.32
N CYS A 130 2.09 -14.58 -8.62
CA CYS A 130 2.51 -15.00 -7.29
C CYS A 130 3.79 -15.82 -7.30
N SER A 131 4.05 -16.53 -8.39
CA SER A 131 5.25 -17.36 -8.52
C SER A 131 6.49 -16.54 -8.84
N ASN A 132 6.30 -15.32 -9.35
CA ASN A 132 7.41 -14.49 -9.80
C ASN A 132 7.86 -13.46 -8.77
N TYR A 133 7.09 -13.29 -7.70
CA TYR A 133 7.39 -12.28 -6.71
C TYR A 133 7.50 -12.88 -5.32
N LYS A 134 8.46 -12.43 -4.56
CA LYS A 134 8.60 -12.81 -3.16
C LYS A 134 7.59 -12.03 -2.32
N LYS A 135 7.28 -12.57 -1.15
CA LYS A 135 6.35 -11.93 -0.23
C LYS A 135 7.08 -11.01 0.73
N VAL A 136 6.41 -9.93 1.12
CA VAL A 136 6.88 -9.08 2.21
C VAL A 136 6.81 -9.87 3.51
N ARG A 137 7.87 -9.81 4.31
CA ARG A 137 7.94 -10.52 5.59
C ARG A 137 7.21 -9.80 6.71
N LYS A 138 7.42 -8.49 6.82
CA LYS A 138 6.87 -7.74 7.96
C LYS A 138 6.70 -6.28 7.61
N HIS A 139 5.60 -5.69 8.08
CA HIS A 139 5.41 -4.25 8.06
C HIS A 139 6.03 -3.69 9.33
N MET A 140 6.97 -2.77 9.18
CA MET A 140 7.73 -2.27 10.32
C MET A 140 6.99 -1.22 11.12
N LYS A 141 5.84 -0.78 10.62
CA LYS A 141 5.03 0.30 11.23
C LYS A 141 5.82 1.60 11.35
N ILE A 142 6.68 1.83 10.39
CA ILE A 142 7.47 3.06 10.25
C ILE A 142 7.09 3.66 8.91
N HIS A 143 6.85 4.96 8.91
CA HIS A 143 6.54 5.72 7.70
C HIS A 143 7.64 6.74 7.46
N MET A 144 8.24 6.68 6.27
CA MET A 144 9.25 7.62 5.87
C MET A 144 8.58 8.74 5.09
N GLU A 145 8.68 9.97 5.59
CA GLU A 145 8.12 11.09 4.88
C GLU A 145 8.87 11.29 3.58
N GLU A 146 8.14 11.48 2.49
CA GLU A 146 8.75 11.88 1.26
C GLU A 146 9.46 13.20 1.50
N GLU A 147 10.74 13.25 1.18
CA GLU A 147 11.41 14.52 1.10
C GLU A 147 10.64 15.33 0.09
N LYS A 148 9.93 16.35 0.57
CA LYS A 148 9.39 17.33 -0.34
C LYS A 148 10.57 17.84 -1.10
N ASP A 149 10.49 17.72 -2.37
CA ASP A 149 11.48 18.28 -3.24
C ASP A 149 11.51 19.78 -3.15
N THR A 150 11.62 20.22 -1.96
CA THR A 150 11.76 21.65 -1.68
C THR A 150 13.10 22.15 -2.09
N ASN A 151 13.93 21.25 -2.48
CA ASN A 151 15.22 21.65 -3.00
C ASN A 151 15.21 21.97 -4.43
N TYR A 152 14.07 21.87 -5.00
CA TYR A 152 13.96 22.35 -6.27
C TYR A 152 14.12 23.74 -6.31
N GLY A 153 14.70 24.16 -7.01
CA GLY A 153 14.90 25.49 -7.10
C GLY A 153 16.09 25.93 -6.42
N LYS A 154 16.69 25.03 -6.01
CA LYS A 154 17.82 25.41 -5.52
C LYS A 154 18.83 25.28 -6.25
#